data_5a4c5e0b4d6818f8385ee21001f2aaff
#
_entry.id   5a4c5e0b4d6818f8385ee21001f2aaff
#
_cell.length_a   1.000
_cell.length_b   1.000
_cell.length_c   1.000
_cell.angle_alpha   90.00
_cell.angle_beta   90.00
_cell.angle_gamma   90.00
#
_symmetry.space_group_name_H-M   'P 1'
#
loop_
_entity.id
_entity.type
_entity.pdbx_description
1 polymer ?
#
loop_
_entity_poly.entity_id
_entity_poly.type
_entity_poly.pdbx_seq_one_letter_code
_entity_poly.pdbx_strand_id
1 'polypeptide(L)' 'MRIKGQQDIDIFISDSGYICLKQKDELDGEKVIEFAPAYGAKVAGAISSLQEFAQAKFEKALVVDD' A
#
# COMPACT_ATOMS: atom_id res chain seq x y z
N MET A 1 -11.16 5.66 1.81
CA MET A 1 -10.49 5.16 3.03
C MET A 1 -9.06 5.66 3.06
N ARG A 2 -8.64 6.20 4.17
CA ARG A 2 -7.28 6.74 4.30
C ARG A 2 -6.51 6.00 5.37
N ILE A 3 -5.32 5.53 5.00
CA ILE A 3 -4.42 4.86 5.92
C ILE A 3 -3.29 5.82 6.25
N LYS A 4 -3.14 6.16 7.52
CA LYS A 4 -2.11 7.09 7.97
C LYS A 4 -0.85 6.35 8.37
N GLY A 5 0.29 6.94 8.06
CA GLY A 5 1.58 6.36 8.38
C GLY A 5 2.67 7.33 8.01
N GLN A 6 3.79 6.81 7.51
CA GLN A 6 4.86 7.66 7.02
C GLN A 6 4.36 8.56 5.90
N GLN A 7 3.56 7.99 5.01
CA GLN A 7 2.88 8.73 3.96
C GLN A 7 1.46 8.23 3.90
N ASP A 8 0.52 9.14 3.85
CA ASP A 8 -0.88 8.78 3.83
C ASP A 8 -1.24 8.10 2.51
N ILE A 9 -2.05 7.06 2.60
CA ILE A 9 -2.53 6.34 1.43
C ILE A 9 -4.05 6.44 1.41
N ASP A 10 -4.58 6.91 0.28
CA ASP A 10 -6.02 6.95 0.04
C ASP A 10 -6.41 5.77 -0.82
N ILE A 11 -7.45 5.06 -0.40
CA ILE A 11 -8.00 3.94 -1.16
C ILE A 11 -9.42 4.30 -1.53
N PHE A 12 -9.73 4.30 -2.82
CA PHE A 12 -11.04 4.71 -3.29
C PHE A 12 -11.41 3.99 -4.58
N ILE A 13 -12.65 4.18 -5.00
CA ILE A 13 -13.17 3.58 -6.23
C ILE A 13 -13.32 4.67 -7.26
N SER A 14 -12.77 4.46 -8.46
CA SER A 14 -12.90 5.41 -9.56
C SER A 14 -14.29 5.33 -10.18
N ASP A 15 -14.60 6.30 -11.04
CA ASP A 15 -15.90 6.34 -11.72
C ASP A 15 -16.12 5.10 -12.59
N SER A 16 -15.06 4.51 -13.08
CA SER A 16 -15.18 3.28 -13.90
C SER A 16 -15.21 2.02 -13.05
N GLY A 17 -15.16 2.12 -11.74
CA GLY A 17 -15.22 0.96 -10.87
C GLY A 17 -13.86 0.32 -10.56
N TYR A 18 -12.78 0.99 -10.88
CA TYR A 18 -11.44 0.50 -10.54
C TYR A 18 -11.10 0.85 -9.09
N ILE A 19 -10.38 -0.05 -8.46
CA ILE A 19 -9.85 0.22 -7.12
C ILE A 19 -8.56 1.01 -7.27
N CYS A 20 -8.48 2.13 -6.60
CA CYS A 20 -7.34 3.04 -6.72
C CYS A 20 -6.64 3.21 -5.38
N LEU A 21 -5.31 3.18 -5.43
CA LEU A 21 -4.45 3.50 -4.30
C LEU A 21 -3.68 4.76 -4.68
N LYS A 22 -3.81 5.80 -3.87
CA LYS A 22 -3.18 7.07 -4.16
C LYS A 22 -2.27 7.45 -3.00
N GLN A 23 -1.05 7.78 -3.31
CA GLN A 23 -0.06 8.22 -2.32
C GLN A 23 0.56 9.51 -2.78
N LYS A 24 0.63 10.46 -1.86
CA LYS A 24 1.24 11.75 -2.15
C LYS A 24 2.72 11.69 -1.83
N ASP A 25 3.53 12.09 -2.78
CA ASP A 25 4.98 12.12 -2.63
C ASP A 25 5.45 13.56 -2.79
N GLU A 26 6.20 14.07 -1.82
CA GLU A 26 6.65 15.46 -1.85
C GLU A 26 7.59 15.75 -3.01
N LEU A 27 8.37 14.76 -3.42
CA LEU A 27 9.35 14.93 -4.48
C LEU A 27 8.76 14.73 -5.87
N ASP A 28 7.94 13.69 -6.03
CA ASP A 28 7.44 13.28 -7.34
C ASP A 28 5.97 13.58 -7.56
N GLY A 29 5.31 14.23 -6.60
CA GLY A 29 3.89 14.50 -6.70
C GLY A 29 3.08 13.30 -6.24
N GLU A 30 1.99 13.01 -6.96
CA GLU A 30 1.10 11.92 -6.60
C GLU A 30 1.41 10.67 -7.39
N LYS A 31 1.34 9.53 -6.70
CA LYS A 31 1.44 8.23 -7.35
C LYS A 31 0.11 7.51 -7.20
N VAL A 32 -0.40 6.98 -8.30
CA VAL A 32 -1.69 6.30 -8.31
C VAL A 32 -1.52 4.93 -8.94
N ILE A 33 -2.08 3.93 -8.27
CA ILE A 33 -2.13 2.56 -8.80
C ILE A 33 -3.60 2.21 -8.94
N GLU A 34 -3.98 1.70 -10.10
CA GLU A 34 -5.34 1.29 -10.38
C GLU A 34 -5.38 -0.17 -10.79
N PHE A 35 -6.40 -0.89 -10.34
CA PHE A 35 -6.58 -2.27 -10.78
C PHE A 35 -8.06 -2.63 -10.75
N ALA A 36 -8.43 -3.57 -11.62
CA ALA A 36 -9.79 -4.05 -11.70
C ALA A 36 -10.19 -4.77 -10.40
N PRO A 37 -11.48 -4.76 -10.05
CA PRO A 37 -11.91 -5.39 -8.79
C PRO A 37 -11.49 -6.86 -8.65
N ALA A 38 -11.44 -7.59 -9.76
CA ALA A 38 -11.01 -8.99 -9.71
C ALA A 38 -9.58 -9.15 -9.23
N TYR A 39 -8.73 -8.17 -9.52
CA TYR A 39 -7.35 -8.17 -9.02
C TYR A 39 -7.24 -7.74 -7.57
N GLY A 40 -8.25 -7.03 -7.07
CA GLY A 40 -8.23 -6.54 -5.70
C GLY A 40 -8.01 -7.66 -4.69
N ALA A 41 -8.73 -8.75 -4.83
CA ALA A 41 -8.60 -9.88 -3.93
C ALA A 41 -7.22 -10.53 -4.04
N LYS A 42 -6.66 -10.60 -5.25
CA LYS A 42 -5.33 -11.18 -5.46
C LYS A 42 -4.25 -10.30 -4.83
N VAL A 43 -4.37 -9.00 -5.00
CA VAL A 43 -3.41 -8.05 -4.42
C VAL A 43 -3.48 -8.11 -2.90
N ALA A 44 -4.68 -8.11 -2.34
CA ALA A 44 -4.86 -8.19 -0.90
C ALA A 44 -4.30 -9.48 -0.34
N GLY A 45 -4.54 -10.61 -1.04
CA GLY A 45 -4.00 -11.90 -0.63
C GLY A 45 -2.48 -11.92 -0.66
N ALA A 46 -1.88 -11.33 -1.69
CA ALA A 46 -0.42 -11.26 -1.79
C ALA A 46 0.17 -10.43 -0.66
N ILE A 47 -0.45 -9.30 -0.36
CA ILE A 47 0.01 -8.46 0.74
C ILE A 47 -0.08 -9.22 2.06
N SER A 48 -1.21 -9.90 2.30
CA SER A 48 -1.37 -10.67 3.53
C SER A 48 -0.32 -11.78 3.65
N SER A 49 -0.02 -12.44 2.53
CA SER A 49 0.98 -13.51 2.53
C SER A 49 2.37 -13.02 2.87
N LEU A 50 2.69 -11.79 2.48
CA LEU A 50 4.02 -11.22 2.71
C LEU A 50 4.13 -10.46 4.01
N GLN A 51 3.02 -10.22 4.68
CA GLN A 51 2.98 -9.34 5.84
C GLN A 51 3.92 -9.79 6.95
N GLU A 52 3.89 -11.06 7.31
CA GLU A 52 4.72 -11.56 8.40
C GLU A 52 6.20 -11.48 8.06
N PHE A 53 6.54 -11.80 6.82
CA PHE A 53 7.93 -11.71 6.38
C PHE A 53 8.41 -10.26 6.37
N ALA A 54 7.56 -9.37 5.89
CA ALA A 54 7.88 -7.96 5.86
C ALA A 54 8.04 -7.40 7.27
N GLN A 55 7.16 -7.79 8.17
CA GLN A 55 7.20 -7.33 9.55
C GLN A 55 8.50 -7.79 10.23
N ALA A 56 8.88 -9.04 10.02
CA ALA A 56 10.11 -9.56 10.60
C ALA A 56 11.34 -8.80 10.11
N LYS A 57 11.39 -8.51 8.82
CA LYS A 57 12.49 -7.74 8.25
C LYS A 57 12.52 -6.30 8.77
N PHE A 58 11.36 -5.70 8.88
CA PHE A 58 11.23 -4.34 9.35
C PHE A 58 11.72 -4.21 10.79
N GLU A 59 11.30 -5.14 11.65
CA GLU A 59 11.72 -5.14 13.03
C GLU A 59 13.23 -5.36 13.17
N LYS A 60 13.77 -6.26 12.34
CA LYS A 60 15.20 -6.54 12.36
C LYS A 60 16.00 -5.30 11.94
N ALA A 61 15.50 -4.56 10.97
CA ALA A 61 16.16 -3.34 10.54
C ALA A 61 16.16 -2.28 11.64
N LEU A 62 15.12 -2.21 12.44
CA LEU A 62 15.05 -1.29 13.56
C LEU A 62 16.05 -1.64 14.66
N VAL A 63 16.26 -2.93 14.88
CA VAL A 63 17.16 -3.40 15.93
C VAL A 63 18.63 -3.19 15.57
N VAL A 64 18.94 -3.26 14.29
CA VAL A 64 20.33 -3.18 13.83
C VAL A 64 20.97 -1.82 14.06
N ASP A 65 20.18 -0.82 14.33
CA ASP A 65 20.70 0.54 14.53
C ASP A 65 21.38 0.74 15.87
N ASP A 66 21.43 -0.26 16.67
CA ASP A 66 22.20 -0.16 17.90
C ASP A 66 23.70 -0.34 17.62
#